data_2e0c5c6cdb8e7b1c00bd64ba0136309a
#
_entry.id   2e0c5c6cdb8e7b1c00bd64ba0136309a
#
_cell.length_a   1.000
_cell.length_b   1.000
_cell.length_c   1.000
_cell.angle_alpha   90.00
_cell.angle_beta   90.00
_cell.angle_gamma   90.00
#
_symmetry.space_group_name_H-M   'P 1'
#
loop_
_entity.id
_entity.type
_entity.pdbx_description
1 polymer ?
#
loop_
_entity_poly.entity_id
_entity_poly.type
_entity_poly.pdbx_seq_one_letter_code
_entity_poly.pdbx_strand_id
1 'polypeptide(L)'
;MAHRSILVFPDDGAKMIIDSILEAKKSLRIKMFVFSDPELIYAVIDAHKRGLDVKVMLNPARRSGEEENESTRRLFEQAGVNVKDTNPFFGLTHEKSMVVDDRLAFIKSLNWETKNLTETRDYAIITANPHEVAEVIMCFEADWDRTDFDPGENARLIWCSINGRDRIARFIDEARHSLFIQNERYQDLVIIERIIRAATRGVKVHVMVRPPHTLKKEKLVEGVGGLRIMDDVGIKIHKLKHLKLHGKMLLADGIRAIVGSINLTPGSFDDRRELAIEVNDAEIVERLHEIAQYDWENSHKLDLTDAGLFEDLEFRGEGGSEKFILDPENHSKNINHDHDHDHDHKHDHDHDDEHKHKHNHDHDHKHNHNHNKD
;
A
#
# COMPACT_ATOMS: atom_id res chain seq x y z
N MET A 1 -16.70 -27.10 9.77
CA MET A 1 -15.43 -26.84 9.07
C MET A 1 -15.08 -25.39 9.30
N ALA A 2 -13.81 -25.10 9.59
CA ALA A 2 -13.37 -23.70 9.69
C ALA A 2 -13.68 -22.99 8.38
N HIS A 3 -14.34 -21.83 8.45
CA HIS A 3 -14.68 -21.05 7.26
C HIS A 3 -13.48 -20.25 6.75
N ARG A 4 -12.41 -20.15 7.55
CA ARG A 4 -11.21 -19.37 7.23
C ARG A 4 -9.94 -20.16 7.55
N SER A 5 -8.87 -19.84 6.83
CA SER A 5 -7.51 -20.31 7.10
C SER A 5 -6.52 -19.19 6.80
N ILE A 6 -5.24 -19.38 7.20
CA ILE A 6 -4.18 -18.40 7.02
C ILE A 6 -2.99 -19.02 6.32
N LEU A 7 -2.35 -18.23 5.45
CA LEU A 7 -1.00 -18.46 4.94
C LEU A 7 -0.06 -17.38 5.48
N VAL A 8 1.12 -17.82 5.89
CA VAL A 8 2.21 -16.97 6.38
C VAL A 8 3.40 -17.12 5.46
N PHE A 9 3.90 -16.02 4.93
CA PHE A 9 5.04 -16.03 4.01
C PHE A 9 6.32 -15.58 4.72
N PRO A 10 7.45 -16.17 4.34
CA PRO A 10 7.65 -17.18 3.29
C PRO A 10 7.36 -18.63 3.72
N ASP A 11 6.95 -18.88 4.96
CA ASP A 11 6.91 -20.19 5.60
C ASP A 11 6.03 -21.21 4.84
N ASP A 12 4.86 -20.80 4.36
CA ASP A 12 3.90 -21.68 3.64
C ASP A 12 4.12 -21.68 2.13
N GLY A 13 4.85 -20.71 1.57
CA GLY A 13 5.05 -20.58 0.14
C GLY A 13 3.77 -20.36 -0.67
N ALA A 14 3.88 -20.41 -2.00
CA ALA A 14 2.78 -20.13 -2.92
C ALA A 14 1.90 -21.34 -3.26
N LYS A 15 2.28 -22.53 -2.79
CA LYS A 15 1.66 -23.78 -3.26
C LYS A 15 0.14 -23.79 -3.15
N MET A 16 -0.43 -23.37 -2.02
CA MET A 16 -1.89 -23.37 -1.84
C MET A 16 -2.60 -22.38 -2.77
N ILE A 17 -1.98 -21.26 -3.09
CA ILE A 17 -2.52 -20.28 -4.06
C ILE A 17 -2.54 -20.92 -5.45
N ILE A 18 -1.43 -21.54 -5.87
CA ILE A 18 -1.29 -22.18 -7.17
C ILE A 18 -2.27 -23.35 -7.29
N ASP A 19 -2.33 -24.23 -6.31
CA ASP A 19 -3.27 -25.37 -6.28
C ASP A 19 -4.72 -24.89 -6.41
N SER A 20 -5.09 -23.82 -5.70
CA SER A 20 -6.44 -23.24 -5.79
C SER A 20 -6.78 -22.73 -7.19
N ILE A 21 -5.80 -22.17 -7.91
CA ILE A 21 -5.97 -21.73 -9.30
C ILE A 21 -6.10 -22.96 -10.23
N LEU A 22 -5.24 -23.97 -10.05
CA LEU A 22 -5.24 -25.18 -10.86
C LEU A 22 -6.50 -26.02 -10.67
N GLU A 23 -7.06 -26.05 -9.47
CA GLU A 23 -8.27 -26.80 -9.12
C GLU A 23 -9.58 -26.06 -9.44
N ALA A 24 -9.51 -24.76 -9.76
CA ALA A 24 -10.67 -23.95 -10.14
C ALA A 24 -11.47 -24.56 -11.29
N LYS A 25 -12.81 -24.50 -11.22
CA LYS A 25 -13.75 -25.13 -12.18
C LYS A 25 -14.62 -24.16 -12.96
N LYS A 26 -14.79 -22.92 -12.45
CA LYS A 26 -15.72 -21.95 -13.05
C LYS A 26 -15.05 -20.63 -13.38
N SER A 27 -14.47 -19.98 -12.37
CA SER A 27 -14.05 -18.61 -12.51
C SER A 27 -12.88 -18.23 -11.62
N LEU A 28 -12.12 -17.24 -12.07
CA LEU A 28 -11.13 -16.52 -11.29
C LEU A 28 -11.34 -15.02 -11.43
N ARG A 29 -11.45 -14.32 -10.30
CA ARG A 29 -11.39 -12.86 -10.21
C ARG A 29 -10.15 -12.47 -9.46
N ILE A 30 -9.25 -11.74 -10.10
CA ILE A 30 -7.94 -11.40 -9.55
C ILE A 30 -7.75 -9.89 -9.61
N LYS A 31 -7.45 -9.25 -8.47
CA LYS A 31 -7.09 -7.85 -8.37
C LYS A 31 -5.72 -7.74 -7.70
N MET A 32 -4.73 -7.18 -8.41
CA MET A 32 -3.34 -7.14 -7.95
C MET A 32 -2.69 -5.78 -8.18
N PHE A 33 -1.94 -5.34 -7.16
CA PHE A 33 -1.09 -4.15 -7.27
C PHE A 33 0.14 -4.43 -8.13
N VAL A 34 0.90 -5.49 -7.82
CA VAL A 34 1.99 -5.99 -8.66
C VAL A 34 1.84 -7.50 -8.85
N PHE A 35 1.95 -7.95 -10.09
CA PHE A 35 1.84 -9.34 -10.49
C PHE A 35 2.92 -9.67 -11.51
N SER A 36 4.01 -10.27 -11.06
CA SER A 36 5.17 -10.60 -11.91
C SER A 36 5.75 -12.00 -11.68
N ASP A 37 5.20 -12.78 -10.72
CA ASP A 37 5.66 -14.15 -10.49
C ASP A 37 5.28 -15.05 -11.65
N PRO A 38 6.26 -15.73 -12.33
CA PRO A 38 6.00 -16.50 -13.52
C PRO A 38 5.09 -17.72 -13.30
N GLU A 39 5.23 -18.40 -12.16
CA GLU A 39 4.46 -19.61 -11.87
C GLU A 39 2.98 -19.27 -11.71
N LEU A 40 2.67 -18.19 -11.00
CA LEU A 40 1.30 -17.70 -10.85
C LEU A 40 0.73 -17.14 -12.16
N ILE A 41 1.52 -16.47 -13.00
CA ILE A 41 1.10 -16.01 -14.33
C ILE A 41 0.68 -17.20 -15.20
N TYR A 42 1.52 -18.24 -15.26
CA TYR A 42 1.21 -19.42 -16.07
C TYR A 42 0.02 -20.23 -15.52
N ALA A 43 -0.15 -20.30 -14.20
CA ALA A 43 -1.32 -20.95 -13.60
C ALA A 43 -2.64 -20.23 -13.99
N VAL A 44 -2.64 -18.91 -14.03
CA VAL A 44 -3.81 -18.11 -14.48
C VAL A 44 -4.08 -18.30 -15.98
N ILE A 45 -3.03 -18.31 -16.81
CA ILE A 45 -3.16 -18.58 -18.25
C ILE A 45 -3.72 -19.99 -18.50
N ASP A 46 -3.25 -20.99 -17.75
CA ASP A 46 -3.74 -22.35 -17.83
C ASP A 46 -5.23 -22.44 -17.44
N ALA A 47 -5.64 -21.75 -16.37
CA ALA A 47 -7.05 -21.69 -16.00
C ALA A 47 -7.93 -21.13 -17.13
N HIS A 48 -7.47 -20.07 -17.81
CA HIS A 48 -8.16 -19.54 -18.99
C HIS A 48 -8.23 -20.55 -20.14
N LYS A 49 -7.11 -21.24 -20.46
CA LYS A 49 -7.08 -22.27 -21.50
C LYS A 49 -7.99 -23.47 -21.20
N ARG A 50 -8.24 -23.76 -19.93
CA ARG A 50 -9.23 -24.77 -19.48
C ARG A 50 -10.67 -24.31 -19.67
N GLY A 51 -10.91 -23.04 -20.06
CA GLY A 51 -12.22 -22.48 -20.35
C GLY A 51 -12.90 -21.80 -19.15
N LEU A 52 -12.16 -21.48 -18.09
CA LEU A 52 -12.70 -20.74 -16.96
C LEU A 52 -12.95 -19.26 -17.33
N ASP A 53 -13.95 -18.64 -16.70
CA ASP A 53 -14.14 -17.19 -16.75
C ASP A 53 -13.07 -16.52 -15.87
N VAL A 54 -12.02 -16.02 -16.51
CA VAL A 54 -10.87 -15.39 -15.85
C VAL A 54 -10.89 -13.90 -16.10
N LYS A 55 -11.03 -13.11 -15.03
CA LYS A 55 -10.96 -11.64 -15.04
C LYS A 55 -9.81 -11.19 -14.16
N VAL A 56 -8.91 -10.38 -14.70
CA VAL A 56 -7.75 -9.83 -13.98
C VAL A 56 -7.75 -8.32 -14.03
N MET A 57 -7.63 -7.65 -12.88
CA MET A 57 -7.34 -6.22 -12.80
C MET A 57 -5.92 -6.00 -12.29
N LEU A 58 -5.15 -5.21 -13.01
CA LEU A 58 -3.78 -4.85 -12.67
C LEU A 58 -3.66 -3.34 -12.47
N ASN A 59 -2.97 -2.93 -11.41
CA ASN A 59 -2.66 -1.51 -11.23
C ASN A 59 -1.72 -1.06 -12.35
N PRO A 60 -2.06 -0.01 -13.13
CA PRO A 60 -1.31 0.33 -14.34
C PRO A 60 0.09 0.84 -14.05
N ALA A 61 0.23 1.71 -13.02
CA ALA A 61 1.52 2.29 -12.66
C ALA A 61 1.57 2.65 -11.17
N ARG A 62 2.77 2.68 -10.59
CA ARG A 62 2.98 3.30 -9.28
C ARG A 62 2.87 4.82 -9.39
N ARG A 63 2.70 5.52 -8.25
CA ARG A 63 2.79 7.00 -8.23
C ARG A 63 4.09 7.56 -8.79
N SER A 64 5.17 6.77 -8.77
CA SER A 64 6.47 7.07 -9.37
C SER A 64 6.54 6.83 -10.88
N GLY A 65 5.44 6.37 -11.51
CA GLY A 65 5.37 6.08 -12.94
C GLY A 65 5.95 4.72 -13.36
N GLU A 66 6.33 3.86 -12.42
CA GLU A 66 6.84 2.52 -12.71
C GLU A 66 5.70 1.59 -13.18
N GLU A 67 5.81 1.05 -14.38
CA GLU A 67 4.81 0.18 -15.03
C GLU A 67 5.17 -1.31 -14.83
N GLU A 68 5.18 -1.76 -13.58
CA GLU A 68 5.66 -3.11 -13.20
C GLU A 68 4.81 -4.25 -13.77
N ASN A 69 3.56 -3.98 -14.15
CA ASN A 69 2.63 -4.99 -14.66
C ASN A 69 2.59 -5.09 -16.18
N GLU A 70 3.34 -4.25 -16.91
CA GLU A 70 3.22 -4.19 -18.37
C GLU A 70 3.56 -5.51 -19.06
N SER A 71 4.62 -6.20 -18.61
CA SER A 71 5.00 -7.51 -19.15
C SER A 71 3.94 -8.58 -18.88
N THR A 72 3.39 -8.61 -17.68
CA THR A 72 2.32 -9.53 -17.28
C THR A 72 1.03 -9.27 -18.07
N ARG A 73 0.68 -8.00 -18.25
CA ARG A 73 -0.46 -7.60 -19.07
C ARG A 73 -0.34 -8.15 -20.49
N ARG A 74 0.80 -7.93 -21.14
CA ARG A 74 1.04 -8.45 -22.51
C ARG A 74 0.91 -9.97 -22.60
N LEU A 75 1.44 -10.70 -21.60
CA LEU A 75 1.29 -12.16 -21.57
C LEU A 75 -0.17 -12.58 -21.46
N PHE A 76 -0.97 -11.93 -20.62
CA PHE A 76 -2.39 -12.21 -20.47
C PHE A 76 -3.17 -11.88 -21.75
N GLU A 77 -2.92 -10.73 -22.36
CA GLU A 77 -3.56 -10.32 -23.62
C GLU A 77 -3.24 -11.27 -24.75
N GLN A 78 -1.98 -11.69 -24.90
CA GLN A 78 -1.56 -12.69 -25.90
C GLN A 78 -2.21 -14.06 -25.67
N ALA A 79 -2.47 -14.43 -24.42
CA ALA A 79 -3.16 -15.67 -24.07
C ALA A 79 -4.68 -15.56 -24.17
N GLY A 80 -5.25 -14.37 -24.41
CA GLY A 80 -6.68 -14.12 -24.50
C GLY A 80 -7.37 -13.98 -23.14
N VAL A 81 -6.62 -13.83 -22.03
CA VAL A 81 -7.17 -13.58 -20.70
C VAL A 81 -7.79 -12.18 -20.66
N ASN A 82 -8.96 -12.07 -20.04
CA ASN A 82 -9.64 -10.78 -19.89
C ASN A 82 -8.95 -9.95 -18.80
N VAL A 83 -8.14 -8.97 -19.21
CA VAL A 83 -7.36 -8.11 -18.33
C VAL A 83 -7.76 -6.66 -18.50
N LYS A 84 -7.92 -5.94 -17.38
CA LYS A 84 -8.19 -4.49 -17.34
C LYS A 84 -7.24 -3.80 -16.35
N ASP A 85 -7.09 -2.49 -16.52
CA ASP A 85 -6.54 -1.64 -15.48
C ASP A 85 -7.48 -1.57 -14.30
N THR A 86 -6.94 -1.39 -13.10
CA THR A 86 -7.73 -1.12 -11.91
C THR A 86 -8.52 0.18 -12.05
N ASN A 87 -9.50 0.39 -11.18
CA ASN A 87 -10.40 1.53 -11.27
C ASN A 87 -9.62 2.87 -11.12
N PRO A 88 -9.61 3.75 -12.14
CA PRO A 88 -8.85 4.99 -12.16
C PRO A 88 -9.38 6.07 -11.20
N PHE A 89 -10.54 5.84 -10.58
CA PHE A 89 -11.09 6.73 -9.55
C PHE A 89 -10.15 6.84 -8.33
N PHE A 90 -9.38 5.78 -8.04
CA PHE A 90 -8.41 5.74 -6.94
C PHE A 90 -7.03 6.17 -7.44
N GLY A 91 -6.28 6.89 -6.62
CA GLY A 91 -4.90 7.27 -6.92
C GLY A 91 -4.01 6.07 -7.21
N LEU A 92 -4.32 4.91 -6.63
CA LEU A 92 -3.89 3.57 -7.01
C LEU A 92 -4.74 2.50 -6.33
N THR A 93 -4.77 1.30 -6.88
CA THR A 93 -5.33 0.11 -6.24
C THR A 93 -4.21 -0.70 -5.59
N HIS A 94 -4.18 -0.70 -4.27
CA HIS A 94 -3.19 -1.45 -3.50
C HIS A 94 -3.76 -2.75 -2.92
N GLU A 95 -5.03 -3.03 -3.16
CA GLU A 95 -5.70 -4.30 -2.86
C GLU A 95 -5.00 -5.46 -3.57
N LYS A 96 -4.93 -6.61 -2.89
CA LYS A 96 -4.41 -7.86 -3.41
C LYS A 96 -5.38 -8.98 -3.04
N SER A 97 -6.30 -9.26 -3.96
CA SER A 97 -7.35 -10.26 -3.73
C SER A 97 -7.47 -11.23 -4.90
N MET A 98 -8.01 -12.39 -4.60
CA MET A 98 -8.43 -13.39 -5.59
C MET A 98 -9.72 -14.05 -5.11
N VAL A 99 -10.66 -14.28 -6.01
CA VAL A 99 -11.83 -15.12 -5.76
C VAL A 99 -11.82 -16.29 -6.72
N VAL A 100 -12.00 -17.51 -6.19
CA VAL A 100 -12.04 -18.77 -6.93
C VAL A 100 -13.46 -19.30 -6.89
N ASP A 101 -14.06 -19.57 -8.05
CA ASP A 101 -15.34 -20.24 -8.26
C ASP A 101 -16.52 -19.62 -7.48
N ASP A 102 -16.47 -18.32 -7.16
CA ASP A 102 -17.43 -17.59 -6.32
C ASP A 102 -17.60 -18.17 -4.91
N ARG A 103 -16.63 -18.95 -4.43
CA ARG A 103 -16.71 -19.71 -3.19
C ARG A 103 -15.58 -19.49 -2.21
N LEU A 104 -14.44 -19.07 -2.70
CA LEU A 104 -13.23 -18.92 -1.90
C LEU A 104 -12.57 -17.59 -2.22
N ALA A 105 -12.37 -16.74 -1.22
CA ALA A 105 -11.68 -15.48 -1.38
C ALA A 105 -10.35 -15.47 -0.63
N PHE A 106 -9.33 -14.93 -1.28
CA PHE A 106 -8.00 -14.66 -0.72
C PHE A 106 -7.83 -13.17 -0.49
N ILE A 107 -7.60 -12.77 0.74
CA ILE A 107 -7.33 -11.39 1.16
C ILE A 107 -5.88 -11.34 1.62
N LYS A 108 -5.03 -10.58 0.92
CA LYS A 108 -3.58 -10.72 1.03
C LYS A 108 -2.89 -9.39 1.34
N SER A 109 -1.74 -9.47 2.03
CA SER A 109 -0.81 -8.35 2.15
C SER A 109 0.23 -8.33 1.03
N LEU A 110 0.56 -9.49 0.45
CA LEU A 110 1.63 -9.68 -0.52
C LEU A 110 1.21 -9.36 -1.95
N ASN A 111 2.16 -8.83 -2.73
CA ASN A 111 2.11 -8.85 -4.18
C ASN A 111 2.42 -10.27 -4.70
N TRP A 112 2.05 -10.54 -5.92
CA TRP A 112 2.47 -11.76 -6.61
C TRP A 112 3.79 -11.51 -7.36
N GLU A 113 4.82 -11.30 -6.58
CA GLU A 113 6.22 -11.19 -7.00
C GLU A 113 7.00 -12.28 -6.26
N THR A 114 7.95 -12.94 -6.91
CA THR A 114 8.74 -14.02 -6.30
C THR A 114 9.38 -13.59 -4.98
N LYS A 115 9.89 -12.35 -4.91
CA LYS A 115 10.47 -11.82 -3.65
C LYS A 115 9.47 -11.71 -2.50
N ASN A 116 8.20 -11.43 -2.77
CA ASN A 116 7.16 -11.39 -1.73
C ASN A 116 6.71 -12.79 -1.29
N LEU A 117 6.94 -13.78 -2.11
CA LEU A 117 6.64 -15.18 -1.78
C LEU A 117 7.77 -15.84 -0.97
N THR A 118 9.03 -15.33 -1.09
CA THR A 118 10.22 -16.02 -0.59
C THR A 118 11.09 -15.22 0.39
N GLU A 119 10.98 -13.87 0.43
CA GLU A 119 11.90 -13.01 1.17
C GLU A 119 11.21 -12.06 2.15
N THR A 120 9.88 -11.93 2.09
CA THR A 120 9.14 -10.99 2.93
C THR A 120 8.25 -11.70 3.93
N ARG A 121 8.08 -11.12 5.13
CA ARG A 121 7.00 -11.47 6.03
C ARG A 121 5.71 -10.87 5.49
N ASP A 122 4.78 -11.73 5.10
CA ASP A 122 3.49 -11.41 4.53
C ASP A 122 2.42 -12.41 4.97
N TYR A 123 1.16 -12.08 4.70
CA TYR A 123 0.00 -12.86 5.15
C TYR A 123 -1.08 -12.94 4.07
N ALA A 124 -1.83 -14.04 4.10
CA ALA A 124 -3.08 -14.16 3.35
C ALA A 124 -4.14 -14.87 4.20
N ILE A 125 -5.32 -14.27 4.34
CA ILE A 125 -6.50 -14.94 4.86
C ILE A 125 -7.29 -15.51 3.70
N ILE A 126 -7.62 -16.78 3.80
CA ILE A 126 -8.48 -17.49 2.86
C ILE A 126 -9.83 -17.66 3.56
N THR A 127 -10.90 -17.23 2.93
CA THR A 127 -12.25 -17.36 3.48
C THR A 127 -13.20 -18.06 2.52
N ALA A 128 -14.00 -18.97 3.07
CA ALA A 128 -15.15 -19.58 2.42
C ALA A 128 -16.48 -19.08 3.02
N ASN A 129 -16.45 -18.02 3.83
CA ASN A 129 -17.68 -17.39 4.34
C ASN A 129 -18.41 -16.71 3.18
N PRO A 130 -19.66 -17.14 2.86
CA PRO A 130 -20.34 -16.67 1.67
C PRO A 130 -20.60 -15.16 1.65
N HIS A 131 -20.77 -14.54 2.82
CA HIS A 131 -20.97 -13.08 2.91
C HIS A 131 -19.69 -12.30 2.63
N GLU A 132 -18.53 -12.79 3.10
CA GLU A 132 -17.23 -12.17 2.82
C GLU A 132 -16.83 -12.34 1.37
N VAL A 133 -17.03 -13.55 0.82
CA VAL A 133 -16.81 -13.84 -0.60
C VAL A 133 -17.67 -12.94 -1.49
N ALA A 134 -18.97 -12.83 -1.16
CA ALA A 134 -19.90 -11.97 -1.91
C ALA A 134 -19.48 -10.49 -1.87
N GLU A 135 -18.99 -10.00 -0.73
CA GLU A 135 -18.53 -8.61 -0.58
C GLU A 135 -17.29 -8.33 -1.43
N VAL A 136 -16.32 -9.28 -1.49
CA VAL A 136 -15.17 -9.16 -2.39
C VAL A 136 -15.60 -9.17 -3.86
N ILE A 137 -16.55 -10.03 -4.24
CA ILE A 137 -17.09 -10.08 -5.61
C ILE A 137 -17.80 -8.78 -5.97
N MET A 138 -18.65 -8.26 -5.08
CA MET A 138 -19.35 -6.98 -5.32
C MET A 138 -18.37 -5.84 -5.58
N CYS A 139 -17.31 -5.73 -4.76
CA CYS A 139 -16.26 -4.74 -4.99
C CYS A 139 -15.51 -4.97 -6.30
N PHE A 140 -15.20 -6.23 -6.61
CA PHE A 140 -14.51 -6.56 -7.86
C PHE A 140 -15.33 -6.17 -9.08
N GLU A 141 -16.61 -6.54 -9.14
CA GLU A 141 -17.46 -6.24 -10.30
C GLU A 141 -17.74 -4.73 -10.41
N ALA A 142 -17.94 -4.03 -9.29
CA ALA A 142 -18.09 -2.57 -9.30
C ALA A 142 -16.82 -1.88 -9.87
N ASP A 143 -15.63 -2.28 -9.41
CA ASP A 143 -14.38 -1.75 -9.96
C ASP A 143 -14.14 -2.15 -11.42
N TRP A 144 -14.61 -3.35 -11.83
CA TRP A 144 -14.54 -3.82 -13.22
C TRP A 144 -15.42 -2.99 -14.16
N ASP A 145 -16.65 -2.68 -13.71
CA ASP A 145 -17.64 -1.94 -14.50
C ASP A 145 -17.56 -0.42 -14.30
N ARG A 146 -16.62 0.05 -13.43
CA ARG A 146 -16.44 1.48 -13.14
C ARG A 146 -17.68 2.10 -12.50
N THR A 147 -18.34 1.35 -11.63
CA THR A 147 -19.49 1.78 -10.84
C THR A 147 -19.10 1.97 -9.36
N ASP A 148 -19.96 2.63 -8.60
CA ASP A 148 -19.74 2.82 -7.18
C ASP A 148 -19.88 1.50 -6.41
N PHE A 149 -19.03 1.34 -5.41
CA PHE A 149 -19.09 0.23 -4.46
C PHE A 149 -19.44 0.74 -3.07
N ASP A 150 -20.54 0.25 -2.53
CA ASP A 150 -20.97 0.46 -1.15
C ASP A 150 -21.22 -0.91 -0.48
N PRO A 151 -20.38 -1.31 0.50
CA PRO A 151 -20.56 -2.55 1.22
C PRO A 151 -21.73 -2.49 2.24
N GLY A 152 -22.33 -1.31 2.44
CA GLY A 152 -23.37 -1.05 3.42
C GLY A 152 -22.88 -0.98 4.86
N GLU A 153 -23.81 -0.65 5.78
CA GLU A 153 -23.52 -0.48 7.21
C GLU A 153 -23.04 -1.76 7.91
N ASN A 154 -23.42 -2.92 7.38
CA ASN A 154 -23.06 -4.24 7.92
C ASN A 154 -21.86 -4.87 7.22
N ALA A 155 -20.99 -4.07 6.61
CA ALA A 155 -19.77 -4.54 5.97
C ALA A 155 -18.97 -5.45 6.90
N ARG A 156 -18.64 -6.65 6.42
CA ARG A 156 -17.83 -7.62 7.16
C ARG A 156 -16.33 -7.35 6.98
N LEU A 157 -15.96 -6.84 5.83
CA LEU A 157 -14.59 -6.54 5.47
C LEU A 157 -14.24 -5.07 5.74
N ILE A 158 -12.97 -4.78 5.69
CA ILE A 158 -12.40 -3.45 5.95
C ILE A 158 -11.94 -2.86 4.62
N TRP A 159 -12.60 -1.80 4.19
CA TRP A 159 -12.38 -1.15 2.89
C TRP A 159 -11.86 0.28 3.06
N CYS A 160 -10.80 0.63 2.39
CA CYS A 160 -10.42 2.02 2.15
C CYS A 160 -11.02 2.46 0.78
N SER A 161 -11.59 3.61 0.67
CA SER A 161 -11.70 4.77 1.57
C SER A 161 -13.12 4.86 2.20
N ILE A 162 -13.64 3.75 2.73
CA ILE A 162 -15.04 3.67 3.21
C ILE A 162 -15.06 3.60 4.74
N ASN A 163 -14.58 2.47 5.30
CA ASN A 163 -14.62 2.21 6.75
C ASN A 163 -13.25 1.89 7.37
N GLY A 164 -12.18 1.93 6.56
CA GLY A 164 -10.87 1.39 6.95
C GLY A 164 -10.25 2.08 8.15
N ARG A 165 -10.17 3.42 8.14
CA ARG A 165 -9.58 4.18 9.26
C ARG A 165 -10.38 3.96 10.55
N ASP A 166 -11.70 4.05 10.50
CA ASP A 166 -12.57 3.92 11.67
C ASP A 166 -12.54 2.51 12.27
N ARG A 167 -12.52 1.49 11.42
CA ARG A 167 -12.45 0.08 11.84
C ARG A 167 -11.11 -0.22 12.52
N ILE A 168 -9.99 0.24 11.94
CA ILE A 168 -8.65 0.05 12.53
C ILE A 168 -8.51 0.87 13.81
N ALA A 169 -8.97 2.12 13.83
CA ALA A 169 -8.96 2.94 15.03
C ALA A 169 -9.73 2.29 16.18
N ARG A 170 -10.95 1.79 15.92
CA ARG A 170 -11.77 1.07 16.89
C ARG A 170 -11.08 -0.21 17.38
N PHE A 171 -10.49 -0.98 16.48
CA PHE A 171 -9.75 -2.19 16.83
C PHE A 171 -8.62 -1.88 17.83
N ILE A 172 -7.88 -0.78 17.65
CA ILE A 172 -6.83 -0.33 18.56
C ILE A 172 -7.42 0.16 19.89
N ASP A 173 -8.50 0.93 19.84
CA ASP A 173 -9.15 1.47 21.04
C ASP A 173 -9.72 0.37 21.96
N GLU A 174 -10.15 -0.73 21.40
CA GLU A 174 -10.71 -1.86 22.13
C GLU A 174 -9.66 -2.81 22.71
N ALA A 175 -8.36 -2.69 22.32
CA ALA A 175 -7.28 -3.46 22.91
C ALA A 175 -7.13 -3.13 24.41
N ARG A 176 -6.99 -4.18 25.25
CA ARG A 176 -6.97 -4.05 26.71
C ARG A 176 -5.66 -4.49 27.36
N HIS A 177 -5.00 -5.50 26.81
CA HIS A 177 -3.81 -6.11 27.42
C HIS A 177 -2.58 -6.00 26.54
N SER A 178 -2.71 -6.31 25.26
CA SER A 178 -1.61 -6.32 24.32
C SER A 178 -2.05 -5.90 22.93
N LEU A 179 -1.16 -5.22 22.24
CA LEU A 179 -1.33 -4.83 20.83
C LEU A 179 0.01 -5.05 20.11
N PHE A 180 0.03 -5.96 19.17
CA PHE A 180 1.17 -6.19 18.30
C PHE A 180 0.82 -5.74 16.89
N ILE A 181 1.68 -4.90 16.29
CA ILE A 181 1.44 -4.35 14.97
C ILE A 181 2.66 -4.59 14.08
N GLN A 182 2.43 -5.20 12.94
CA GLN A 182 3.37 -5.25 11.82
C GLN A 182 2.80 -4.41 10.68
N ASN A 183 3.52 -3.38 10.27
CA ASN A 183 3.14 -2.55 9.12
C ASN A 183 4.38 -1.90 8.51
N GLU A 184 4.34 -1.62 7.21
CA GLU A 184 5.47 -0.98 6.56
C GLU A 184 5.64 0.49 6.98
N ARG A 185 4.51 1.19 7.26
CA ARG A 185 4.50 2.64 7.45
C ARG A 185 3.51 3.07 8.52
N TYR A 186 3.89 4.07 9.30
CA TYR A 186 3.11 4.66 10.38
C TYR A 186 3.09 6.19 10.19
N GLN A 187 2.16 6.71 9.40
CA GLN A 187 2.09 8.12 8.98
C GLN A 187 0.71 8.74 9.22
N ASP A 188 -0.35 7.93 9.42
CA ASP A 188 -1.68 8.45 9.72
C ASP A 188 -1.76 8.90 11.18
N LEU A 189 -1.99 10.20 11.38
CA LEU A 189 -1.96 10.81 12.71
C LEU A 189 -3.08 10.29 13.62
N VAL A 190 -4.24 9.95 13.07
CA VAL A 190 -5.35 9.38 13.85
C VAL A 190 -4.93 8.02 14.40
N ILE A 191 -4.35 7.17 13.56
CA ILE A 191 -3.92 5.84 13.97
C ILE A 191 -2.75 5.89 14.95
N ILE A 192 -1.76 6.76 14.71
CA ILE A 192 -0.63 6.96 15.64
C ILE A 192 -1.15 7.41 17.01
N GLU A 193 -2.08 8.34 17.05
CA GLU A 193 -2.68 8.83 18.27
C GLU A 193 -3.43 7.70 19.02
N ARG A 194 -4.15 6.82 18.32
CA ARG A 194 -4.82 5.66 18.95
C ARG A 194 -3.82 4.64 19.51
N ILE A 195 -2.71 4.40 18.82
CA ILE A 195 -1.63 3.54 19.31
C ILE A 195 -1.02 4.12 20.59
N ILE A 196 -0.73 5.43 20.63
CA ILE A 196 -0.23 6.13 21.81
C ILE A 196 -1.23 6.06 22.96
N ARG A 197 -2.50 6.30 22.72
CA ARG A 197 -3.55 6.14 23.75
C ARG A 197 -3.63 4.73 24.28
N ALA A 198 -3.49 3.71 23.44
CA ALA A 198 -3.46 2.33 23.91
C ALA A 198 -2.30 2.10 24.89
N ALA A 199 -1.09 2.56 24.55
CA ALA A 199 0.06 2.50 25.46
C ALA A 199 -0.18 3.28 26.76
N THR A 200 -0.76 4.48 26.69
CA THR A 200 -1.09 5.30 27.87
C THR A 200 -2.15 4.62 28.78
N ARG A 201 -3.05 3.83 28.21
CA ARG A 201 -4.01 3.00 28.99
C ARG A 201 -3.36 1.79 29.67
N GLY A 202 -2.06 1.54 29.43
CA GLY A 202 -1.31 0.40 29.96
C GLY A 202 -1.33 -0.85 29.08
N VAL A 203 -1.82 -0.76 27.86
CA VAL A 203 -1.72 -1.83 26.85
C VAL A 203 -0.25 -2.03 26.48
N LYS A 204 0.23 -3.26 26.47
CA LYS A 204 1.60 -3.60 26.02
C LYS A 204 1.66 -3.53 24.49
N VAL A 205 2.15 -2.40 23.98
CA VAL A 205 2.24 -2.14 22.54
C VAL A 205 3.62 -2.53 22.01
N HIS A 206 3.62 -3.35 20.95
CA HIS A 206 4.81 -3.77 20.20
C HIS A 206 4.60 -3.39 18.73
N VAL A 207 5.53 -2.63 18.18
CA VAL A 207 5.49 -2.16 16.80
C VAL A 207 6.65 -2.74 16.01
N MET A 208 6.35 -3.34 14.87
CA MET A 208 7.37 -3.72 13.90
C MET A 208 7.16 -2.95 12.60
N VAL A 209 8.25 -2.50 12.03
CA VAL A 209 8.22 -1.60 10.87
C VAL A 209 9.24 -2.03 9.81
N ARG A 210 8.97 -1.72 8.57
CA ARG A 210 10.00 -1.67 7.55
C ARG A 210 10.87 -0.43 7.81
N PRO A 211 12.22 -0.57 7.90
CA PRO A 211 13.08 0.56 8.23
C PRO A 211 12.88 1.76 7.28
N PRO A 212 12.79 3.00 7.80
CA PRO A 212 12.48 4.20 7.01
C PRO A 212 13.48 4.45 5.88
N HIS A 213 14.76 4.14 6.09
CA HIS A 213 15.82 4.29 5.07
C HIS A 213 15.63 3.38 3.84
N THR A 214 14.68 2.43 3.87
CA THR A 214 14.25 1.70 2.67
C THR A 214 13.31 2.52 1.79
N LEU A 215 12.84 3.66 2.29
CA LEU A 215 12.02 4.60 1.54
C LEU A 215 12.89 5.45 0.62
N LYS A 216 12.31 5.96 -0.46
CA LYS A 216 12.97 6.97 -1.29
C LYS A 216 13.29 8.20 -0.42
N LYS A 217 14.35 8.90 -0.77
CA LYS A 217 14.89 10.06 -0.04
C LYS A 217 13.82 11.06 0.39
N GLU A 218 12.93 11.42 -0.53
CA GLU A 218 11.88 12.42 -0.32
C GLU A 218 10.84 11.98 0.73
N LYS A 219 10.78 10.67 1.05
CA LYS A 219 9.84 10.08 2.01
C LYS A 219 10.47 9.67 3.32
N LEU A 220 11.76 9.86 3.47
CA LEU A 220 12.49 9.46 4.68
C LEU A 220 11.95 10.18 5.91
N VAL A 221 11.81 11.50 5.84
CA VAL A 221 11.31 12.33 6.94
C VAL A 221 9.87 11.96 7.31
N GLU A 222 9.00 11.76 6.32
CA GLU A 222 7.62 11.31 6.57
C GLU A 222 7.57 9.93 7.25
N GLY A 223 8.51 9.04 6.90
CA GLY A 223 8.59 7.70 7.47
C GLY A 223 9.05 7.67 8.93
N VAL A 224 9.83 8.64 9.35
CA VAL A 224 10.46 8.68 10.69
C VAL A 224 9.57 9.36 11.74
N GLY A 225 8.84 10.42 11.35
CA GLY A 225 8.13 11.28 12.32
C GLY A 225 7.18 10.52 13.24
N GLY A 226 6.28 9.71 12.68
CA GLY A 226 5.33 8.91 13.46
C GLY A 226 6.01 7.89 14.38
N LEU A 227 7.12 7.29 13.93
CA LEU A 227 7.89 6.32 14.72
C LEU A 227 8.57 7.00 15.91
N ARG A 228 9.16 8.18 15.72
CA ARG A 228 9.78 8.96 16.81
C ARG A 228 8.78 9.33 17.88
N ILE A 229 7.61 9.84 17.52
CA ILE A 229 6.56 10.18 18.47
C ILE A 229 6.15 8.96 19.30
N MET A 230 6.06 7.77 18.70
CA MET A 230 5.75 6.55 19.42
C MET A 230 6.90 6.08 20.32
N ASP A 231 8.16 6.17 19.87
CA ASP A 231 9.34 5.81 20.69
C ASP A 231 9.50 6.76 21.90
N ASP A 232 9.24 8.06 21.74
CA ASP A 232 9.27 9.09 22.79
C ASP A 232 8.32 8.79 23.96
N VAL A 233 7.20 8.12 23.69
CA VAL A 233 6.26 7.67 24.74
C VAL A 233 6.52 6.24 25.22
N GLY A 234 7.67 5.65 24.84
CA GLY A 234 8.13 4.36 25.32
C GLY A 234 7.61 3.13 24.57
N ILE A 235 6.95 3.32 23.42
CA ILE A 235 6.55 2.18 22.57
C ILE A 235 7.81 1.58 21.93
N LYS A 236 7.94 0.25 22.03
CA LYS A 236 9.07 -0.45 21.44
C LYS A 236 8.88 -0.64 19.95
N ILE A 237 9.82 -0.14 19.15
CA ILE A 237 9.80 -0.21 17.70
C ILE A 237 10.96 -1.06 17.21
N HIS A 238 10.65 -2.13 16.48
CA HIS A 238 11.63 -3.12 16.02
C HIS A 238 11.58 -3.29 14.50
N LYS A 239 12.69 -3.80 13.95
CA LYS A 239 12.83 -4.28 12.56
C LYS A 239 13.20 -5.75 12.54
N LEU A 240 12.72 -6.51 11.55
CA LEU A 240 13.11 -7.92 11.35
C LEU A 240 14.61 -8.04 11.03
N LYS A 241 15.24 -9.13 11.49
CA LYS A 241 16.66 -9.43 11.22
C LYS A 241 16.88 -10.01 9.82
N HIS A 242 16.05 -10.98 9.43
CA HIS A 242 16.33 -11.86 8.30
C HIS A 242 15.32 -11.71 7.16
N LEU A 243 14.13 -11.21 7.45
CA LEU A 243 13.09 -10.99 6.45
C LEU A 243 12.82 -9.49 6.28
N LYS A 244 12.37 -9.12 5.10
CA LYS A 244 11.84 -7.76 4.87
C LYS A 244 10.38 -7.75 5.34
N LEU A 245 10.00 -6.79 6.15
CA LEU A 245 8.60 -6.62 6.53
C LEU A 245 7.81 -5.96 5.40
N HIS A 246 6.80 -6.65 4.91
CA HIS A 246 5.82 -6.14 3.96
C HIS A 246 4.38 -6.40 4.42
N GLY A 247 4.18 -7.34 5.33
CA GLY A 247 2.89 -7.69 5.92
C GLY A 247 2.23 -6.54 6.66
N LYS A 248 0.91 -6.52 6.67
CA LYS A 248 0.07 -5.59 7.42
C LYS A 248 -0.84 -6.43 8.31
N MET A 249 -0.46 -6.49 9.58
CA MET A 249 -1.13 -7.29 10.59
C MET A 249 -1.22 -6.51 11.91
N LEU A 250 -2.42 -6.49 12.50
CA LEU A 250 -2.67 -6.04 13.86
C LEU A 250 -3.19 -7.25 14.65
N LEU A 251 -2.64 -7.49 15.83
CA LEU A 251 -3.08 -8.55 16.73
C LEU A 251 -3.36 -7.95 18.12
N ALA A 252 -4.60 -8.07 18.60
CA ALA A 252 -5.02 -7.52 19.86
C ALA A 252 -5.40 -8.63 20.86
N ASP A 253 -4.83 -8.54 22.06
CA ASP A 253 -5.14 -9.36 23.22
C ASP A 253 -5.00 -10.89 23.00
N GLY A 254 -4.38 -11.31 21.89
CA GLY A 254 -4.28 -12.71 21.48
C GLY A 254 -5.62 -13.36 21.10
N ILE A 255 -6.65 -12.57 20.82
CA ILE A 255 -8.02 -13.07 20.53
C ILE A 255 -8.61 -12.60 19.21
N ARG A 256 -8.03 -11.61 18.57
CA ARG A 256 -8.48 -11.09 17.27
C ARG A 256 -7.34 -10.42 16.51
N ALA A 257 -7.43 -10.46 15.20
CA ALA A 257 -6.43 -9.87 14.32
C ALA A 257 -7.07 -9.20 13.12
N ILE A 258 -6.37 -8.21 12.54
CA ILE A 258 -6.64 -7.64 11.22
C ILE A 258 -5.47 -7.99 10.30
N VAL A 259 -5.79 -8.49 9.11
CA VAL A 259 -4.80 -8.82 8.06
C VAL A 259 -5.29 -8.27 6.73
N GLY A 260 -4.39 -7.67 5.93
CA GLY A 260 -4.73 -7.17 4.60
C GLY A 260 -3.66 -6.32 3.94
N SER A 261 -4.07 -5.43 3.07
CA SER A 261 -3.17 -4.61 2.26
C SER A 261 -2.89 -3.21 2.83
N ILE A 262 -3.61 -2.80 3.90
CA ILE A 262 -3.69 -1.42 4.36
C ILE A 262 -2.41 -0.98 5.08
N ASN A 263 -1.67 -0.05 4.50
CA ASN A 263 -0.63 0.67 5.21
C ASN A 263 -1.25 1.76 6.09
N LEU A 264 -0.64 2.03 7.27
CA LEU A 264 -1.14 3.02 8.21
C LEU A 264 -0.71 4.43 7.78
N THR A 265 -1.17 4.84 6.60
CA THR A 265 -0.85 6.12 5.96
C THR A 265 -2.11 6.82 5.47
N PRO A 266 -2.16 8.18 5.44
CA PRO A 266 -3.30 8.90 4.90
C PRO A 266 -3.66 8.46 3.49
N GLY A 267 -2.66 8.28 2.61
CA GLY A 267 -2.92 7.85 1.23
C GLY A 267 -3.58 6.48 1.12
N SER A 268 -3.32 5.53 2.04
CA SER A 268 -4.03 4.24 2.07
C SER A 268 -5.49 4.40 2.46
N PHE A 269 -5.77 5.25 3.45
CA PHE A 269 -7.14 5.43 3.95
C PHE A 269 -8.03 6.27 3.05
N ASP A 270 -7.48 7.29 2.37
CA ASP A 270 -8.26 8.33 1.72
C ASP A 270 -8.29 8.25 0.18
N ASP A 271 -7.27 7.62 -0.43
CA ASP A 271 -6.99 7.76 -1.86
C ASP A 271 -6.83 6.41 -2.59
N ARG A 272 -6.79 5.29 -1.85
CA ARG A 272 -6.51 4.00 -2.44
C ARG A 272 -7.65 3.01 -2.27
N ARG A 273 -7.79 2.11 -3.24
CA ARG A 273 -8.55 0.89 -3.04
C ARG A 273 -7.68 -0.10 -2.26
N GLU A 274 -8.08 -0.41 -1.03
CA GLU A 274 -7.40 -1.33 -0.13
C GLU A 274 -8.43 -2.24 0.55
N LEU A 275 -7.98 -3.42 0.98
CA LEU A 275 -8.82 -4.43 1.61
C LEU A 275 -8.11 -5.07 2.78
N ALA A 276 -8.82 -5.25 3.90
CA ALA A 276 -8.40 -6.08 5.01
C ALA A 276 -9.58 -6.85 5.60
N ILE A 277 -9.28 -7.85 6.41
CA ILE A 277 -10.26 -8.66 7.14
C ILE A 277 -9.92 -8.73 8.62
N GLU A 278 -10.92 -8.59 9.48
CA GLU A 278 -10.81 -8.87 10.90
C GLU A 278 -11.21 -10.31 11.15
N VAL A 279 -10.38 -11.05 11.89
CA VAL A 279 -10.58 -12.46 12.22
C VAL A 279 -10.44 -12.68 13.73
N ASN A 280 -11.23 -13.65 14.24
CA ASN A 280 -11.17 -14.11 15.63
C ASN A 280 -11.21 -15.65 15.72
N ASP A 281 -10.92 -16.32 14.61
CA ASP A 281 -10.80 -17.76 14.55
C ASP A 281 -9.61 -18.21 15.39
N ALA A 282 -9.80 -19.06 16.38
CA ALA A 282 -8.80 -19.42 17.38
C ALA A 282 -7.50 -19.95 16.74
N GLU A 283 -7.60 -20.86 15.76
CA GLU A 283 -6.45 -21.44 15.07
C GLU A 283 -5.63 -20.37 14.28
N ILE A 284 -6.32 -19.40 13.67
CA ILE A 284 -5.67 -18.30 12.93
C ILE A 284 -4.96 -17.36 13.90
N VAL A 285 -5.64 -16.97 14.97
CA VAL A 285 -5.11 -16.05 15.98
C VAL A 285 -3.93 -16.65 16.73
N GLU A 286 -4.02 -17.95 17.09
CA GLU A 286 -2.92 -18.68 17.72
C GLU A 286 -1.68 -18.70 16.83
N ARG A 287 -1.85 -19.03 15.54
CA ARG A 287 -0.74 -19.03 14.58
C ARG A 287 -0.14 -17.65 14.38
N LEU A 288 -0.97 -16.60 14.28
CA LEU A 288 -0.47 -15.22 14.20
C LEU A 288 0.29 -14.82 15.46
N HIS A 289 -0.15 -15.29 16.62
CA HIS A 289 0.53 -15.03 17.89
C HIS A 289 1.92 -15.70 17.94
N GLU A 290 2.02 -16.96 17.52
CA GLU A 290 3.30 -17.67 17.43
C GLU A 290 4.28 -16.96 16.47
N ILE A 291 3.78 -16.54 15.30
CA ILE A 291 4.61 -15.79 14.34
C ILE A 291 5.00 -14.41 14.88
N ALA A 292 4.09 -13.70 15.53
CA ALA A 292 4.37 -12.41 16.15
C ALA A 292 5.45 -12.53 17.22
N GLN A 293 5.39 -13.56 18.06
CA GLN A 293 6.39 -13.85 19.08
C GLN A 293 7.73 -14.20 18.43
N TYR A 294 7.74 -15.11 17.47
CA TYR A 294 8.97 -15.50 16.75
C TYR A 294 9.63 -14.30 16.07
N ASP A 295 8.84 -13.50 15.34
CA ASP A 295 9.35 -12.32 14.65
C ASP A 295 9.91 -11.28 15.63
N TRP A 296 9.26 -11.10 16.79
CA TRP A 296 9.74 -10.20 17.84
C TRP A 296 11.07 -10.65 18.45
N GLU A 297 11.19 -11.92 18.78
CA GLU A 297 12.42 -12.53 19.31
C GLU A 297 13.57 -12.47 18.28
N ASN A 298 13.24 -12.52 16.99
CA ASN A 298 14.17 -12.44 15.87
C ASN A 298 14.19 -11.05 15.23
N SER A 299 14.11 -10.00 16.03
CA SER A 299 14.13 -8.61 15.60
C SER A 299 15.22 -7.81 16.33
N HIS A 300 15.45 -6.59 15.86
CA HIS A 300 16.28 -5.59 16.53
C HIS A 300 15.44 -4.35 16.84
N LYS A 301 15.72 -3.69 17.98
CA LYS A 301 15.20 -2.35 18.20
C LYS A 301 15.71 -1.47 17.06
N LEU A 302 14.79 -0.70 16.46
CA LEU A 302 15.14 0.31 15.47
C LEU A 302 15.73 1.52 16.20
N ASP A 303 16.93 1.92 15.83
CA ASP A 303 17.52 3.18 16.28
C ASP A 303 16.97 4.33 15.44
N LEU A 304 16.13 5.15 16.07
CA LEU A 304 15.48 6.32 15.45
C LEU A 304 16.22 7.63 15.71
N THR A 305 17.42 7.59 16.34
CA THR A 305 18.31 8.73 16.41
C THR A 305 18.87 9.08 15.03
N ASP A 306 19.28 10.32 14.84
CA ASP A 306 19.91 10.70 13.57
C ASP A 306 21.15 9.86 13.28
N ALA A 307 21.96 9.57 14.31
CA ALA A 307 23.14 8.72 14.19
C ALA A 307 22.80 7.29 13.73
N GLY A 308 21.78 6.66 14.32
CA GLY A 308 21.35 5.31 13.94
C GLY A 308 20.77 5.24 12.53
N LEU A 309 20.02 6.27 12.11
CA LEU A 309 19.50 6.33 10.75
C LEU A 309 20.62 6.53 9.72
N PHE A 310 21.65 7.32 10.04
CA PHE A 310 22.83 7.49 9.18
C PHE A 310 23.65 6.21 9.05
N GLU A 311 23.86 5.49 10.15
CA GLU A 311 24.58 4.22 10.13
C GLU A 311 23.89 3.20 9.21
N ASP A 312 22.57 3.09 9.29
CA ASP A 312 21.78 2.23 8.42
C ASP A 312 21.90 2.64 6.92
N LEU A 313 21.96 3.94 6.62
CA LEU A 313 22.14 4.44 5.25
C LEU A 313 23.56 4.18 4.73
N GLU A 314 24.60 4.38 5.56
CA GLU A 314 25.99 4.11 5.22
C GLU A 314 26.24 2.64 4.93
N PHE A 315 25.68 1.75 5.72
CA PHE A 315 25.79 0.30 5.52
C PHE A 315 25.27 -0.13 4.13
N ARG A 316 24.32 0.60 3.56
CA ARG A 316 23.76 0.35 2.22
C ARG A 316 24.49 1.09 1.11
N GLY A 317 25.52 1.89 1.42
CA GLY A 317 26.18 2.74 0.44
C GLY A 317 25.40 3.98 0.02
N GLU A 318 24.32 4.32 0.76
CA GLU A 318 23.42 5.44 0.46
C GLU A 318 23.68 6.67 1.34
N GLY A 319 24.66 6.60 2.25
CA GLY A 319 24.83 7.60 3.33
C GLY A 319 25.37 8.96 2.90
N GLY A 320 25.97 9.07 1.73
CA GLY A 320 26.71 10.30 1.36
C GLY A 320 25.83 11.52 1.15
N SER A 321 24.72 11.38 0.46
CA SER A 321 23.82 12.49 0.11
C SER A 321 22.65 12.71 1.11
N GLU A 322 22.34 11.71 1.92
CA GLU A 322 21.22 11.77 2.86
C GLU A 322 21.61 12.39 4.21
N LYS A 323 22.88 12.39 4.58
CA LYS A 323 23.38 12.94 5.86
C LYS A 323 22.96 14.40 6.08
N PHE A 324 22.97 15.22 5.05
CA PHE A 324 22.63 16.64 5.20
C PHE A 324 21.15 16.88 5.53
N ILE A 325 20.24 15.98 5.20
CA ILE A 325 18.81 16.12 5.48
C ILE A 325 18.53 16.04 6.99
N LEU A 326 19.28 15.19 7.69
CA LEU A 326 19.12 14.94 9.13
C LEU A 326 20.22 15.64 9.97
N ASP A 327 21.21 16.28 9.33
CA ASP A 327 22.32 16.98 9.97
C ASP A 327 22.03 18.51 9.94
N PRO A 328 21.75 19.14 11.10
CA PRO A 328 21.48 20.57 11.17
C PRO A 328 22.61 21.46 10.65
N GLU A 329 23.88 21.00 10.77
CA GLU A 329 25.02 21.80 10.29
C GLU A 329 25.10 21.83 8.76
N ASN A 330 24.71 20.75 8.08
CA ASN A 330 24.64 20.72 6.64
C ASN A 330 23.42 21.44 6.07
N HIS A 331 22.34 21.48 6.83
CA HIS A 331 21.14 22.24 6.43
C HIS A 331 21.39 23.73 6.41
N SER A 332 22.13 24.26 7.41
CA SER A 332 22.49 25.69 7.45
C SER A 332 23.48 26.13 6.36
N LYS A 333 24.33 25.24 5.85
CA LYS A 333 25.25 25.54 4.76
C LYS A 333 24.58 25.69 3.40
N ASN A 334 23.48 24.97 3.18
CA ASN A 334 22.74 25.05 1.91
C ASN A 334 21.83 26.27 1.81
N ILE A 335 21.38 26.83 2.94
CA ILE A 335 20.55 28.04 2.95
C ILE A 335 21.35 29.30 2.62
N ASN A 336 22.69 29.27 2.87
CA ASN A 336 23.56 30.39 2.62
C ASN A 336 24.12 30.47 1.18
N HIS A 337 23.84 29.49 0.32
CA HIS A 337 24.32 29.50 -1.06
C HIS A 337 23.33 30.06 -2.10
N ASP A 338 22.10 30.36 -1.69
CA ASP A 338 21.09 30.92 -2.61
C ASP A 338 20.96 32.45 -2.55
N HIS A 339 21.91 33.18 -1.92
CA HIS A 339 21.86 34.65 -1.78
C HIS A 339 23.06 35.42 -2.34
N ASP A 340 23.85 34.83 -3.25
CA ASP A 340 24.85 35.61 -4.01
C ASP A 340 24.56 35.50 -5.51
N HIS A 341 23.56 36.22 -5.97
CA HIS A 341 23.51 36.74 -7.33
C HIS A 341 23.70 38.24 -7.29
N ASP A 342 24.99 38.64 -7.37
CA ASP A 342 25.41 39.98 -7.65
C ASP A 342 24.89 40.45 -9.01
N HIS A 343 24.16 41.54 -8.97
CA HIS A 343 23.82 42.36 -10.10
C HIS A 343 25.07 43.16 -10.51
N ASP A 344 25.77 42.74 -11.57
CA ASP A 344 26.67 43.61 -12.34
C ASP A 344 26.00 44.03 -13.64
N HIS A 345 25.36 45.20 -13.58
CA HIS A 345 25.02 45.95 -14.81
C HIS A 345 26.26 46.57 -15.40
N LYS A 346 26.68 46.12 -16.58
CA LYS A 346 27.46 46.92 -17.52
C LYS A 346 26.64 47.19 -18.76
N HIS A 347 26.32 48.50 -18.89
CA HIS A 347 25.91 49.12 -20.16
C HIS A 347 27.10 49.12 -21.12
N ASP A 348 26.89 48.69 -22.36
CA ASP A 348 27.55 49.29 -23.54
C ASP A 348 26.57 49.30 -24.71
N HIS A 349 26.45 50.52 -25.26
CA HIS A 349 25.70 50.89 -26.45
C HIS A 349 26.48 50.39 -27.70
N ASP A 350 25.77 50.03 -28.78
CA ASP A 350 25.83 50.71 -30.07
C ASP A 350 24.95 50.00 -31.15
N HIS A 351 24.11 50.83 -31.71
CA HIS A 351 23.68 51.06 -33.12
C HIS A 351 23.58 49.87 -34.10
N ASP A 352 22.51 49.75 -34.76
CA ASP A 352 21.89 50.33 -35.94
C ASP A 352 21.00 49.34 -36.72
N ASP A 353 19.94 49.92 -37.24
CA ASP A 353 19.25 49.81 -38.52
C ASP A 353 18.19 48.71 -38.82
N GLU A 354 17.02 49.25 -38.91
CA GLU A 354 16.05 49.30 -40.04
C GLU A 354 15.43 48.00 -40.61
N HIS A 355 14.15 47.90 -40.56
CA HIS A 355 13.09 48.00 -41.56
C HIS A 355 11.78 47.33 -41.13
N LYS A 356 10.78 48.14 -40.91
CA LYS A 356 9.51 48.44 -41.63
C LYS A 356 8.74 47.26 -42.27
N HIS A 357 7.51 47.09 -41.81
CA HIS A 357 6.17 47.32 -42.46
C HIS A 357 5.11 46.53 -41.69
N LYS A 358 4.11 47.19 -41.06
CA LYS A 358 2.81 47.70 -41.54
C LYS A 358 1.88 46.58 -42.03
N HIS A 359 0.73 46.39 -41.48
CA HIS A 359 -0.60 46.95 -41.44
C HIS A 359 -1.52 45.93 -40.80
N ASN A 360 -2.33 46.29 -39.85
CA ASN A 360 -3.61 47.00 -39.81
C ASN A 360 -4.83 46.20 -40.21
N HIS A 361 -5.76 46.32 -39.33
CA HIS A 361 -7.23 46.49 -39.31
C HIS A 361 -8.01 45.28 -38.77
N ASP A 362 -8.61 45.41 -37.61
CA ASP A 362 -9.81 46.16 -37.17
C ASP A 362 -11.15 45.56 -37.60
N HIS A 363 -12.01 45.63 -36.63
CA HIS A 363 -13.48 45.65 -36.58
C HIS A 363 -14.14 44.33 -36.20
N ASP A 364 -14.67 44.26 -35.05
CA ASP A 364 -15.83 44.94 -34.41
C ASP A 364 -17.20 44.28 -34.65
N HIS A 365 -17.90 44.13 -33.52
CA HIS A 365 -19.35 44.21 -33.28
C HIS A 365 -20.23 42.98 -33.61
N LYS A 366 -20.95 42.57 -32.69
CA LYS A 366 -22.08 42.92 -31.84
C LYS A 366 -23.11 41.77 -31.75
N HIS A 367 -23.49 41.57 -30.49
CA HIS A 367 -24.86 41.34 -29.97
C HIS A 367 -25.95 40.74 -30.87
N ASN A 368 -26.66 39.72 -30.45
CA ASN A 368 -27.95 39.94 -29.81
C ASN A 368 -28.66 38.66 -29.31
N HIS A 369 -29.31 38.83 -28.19
CA HIS A 369 -30.41 38.11 -27.58
C HIS A 369 -31.46 37.53 -28.51
N ASN A 370 -32.08 36.41 -28.23
CA ASN A 370 -33.40 36.28 -27.61
C ASN A 370 -33.92 34.84 -27.65
N HIS A 371 -34.32 34.37 -26.48
CA HIS A 371 -35.67 33.95 -26.09
C HIS A 371 -36.50 33.07 -27.06
N ASN A 372 -36.89 31.98 -26.58
CA ASN A 372 -38.19 31.47 -26.13
C ASN A 372 -38.57 30.08 -26.65
N LYS A 373 -38.96 29.29 -25.68
CA LYS A 373 -40.17 28.43 -25.61
C LYS A 373 -40.44 27.47 -26.80
N ASP A 374 -40.34 26.21 -26.48
CA ASP A 374 -41.49 25.37 -26.06
C ASP A 374 -40.96 24.11 -25.36
#